data_24901c604a4d69110f2e2ad3f5b2c1eb
#
_entry.id   24901c604a4d69110f2e2ad3f5b2c1eb
#
_cell.length_a   1.000
_cell.length_b   1.000
_cell.length_c   1.000
_cell.angle_alpha   90.00
_cell.angle_beta   90.00
_cell.angle_gamma   90.00
#
_symmetry.space_group_name_H-M   'P 1'
#
loop_
_entity.id
_entity.type
_entity.pdbx_description
1 polymer ?
#
loop_
_entity_poly.entity_id
_entity_poly.type
_entity_poly.pdbx_seq_one_letter_code
_entity_poly.pdbx_strand_id
1 'polypeptide(L)'
;MVTKTRADERDGSGAKLSIPTIDLHGIDTDSVLRAQVVEKIRYACEKWGFFQVTNGIPVDVLDRMVHGIREFHEKDNDVKKELCSMDTGNQEQYLSSNRFHKSKRGNWRDTFVCYRSLNPPKPEELPPVCREIVIEYSKQVKDLGITLFELLSEALRMNPNKLKHMDCAEEFSIYGHYYPPCPKQELTIGTDQHTDGSLITILLQDQVGGLQVLYENRWVNVPPMQGALVINLVTNDKFISVNHRVIAQSVGPRVSVASFFMPDARPGNSNVYGPIKELLSEENPQIYREANIEDYLKHYLSEKVKGNSALSQFKL
;
A
#
# COMPACT_ATOMS: atom_id res chain seq x y z
N MET A 1 -5.66 27.33 1.98
CA MET A 1 -4.22 27.63 1.88
C MET A 1 -3.48 26.34 2.20
N VAL A 2 -2.94 25.64 1.20
CA VAL A 2 -2.07 24.48 1.43
C VAL A 2 -0.72 25.05 1.80
N THR A 3 -0.41 25.08 3.10
CA THR A 3 0.94 25.44 3.53
C THR A 3 1.91 24.38 3.01
N LYS A 4 2.75 24.74 2.05
CA LYS A 4 3.96 23.99 1.70
C LYS A 4 4.89 24.04 2.92
N THR A 5 4.72 23.13 3.87
CA THR A 5 5.82 22.79 4.74
C THR A 5 6.85 22.07 3.87
N ARG A 6 7.97 22.73 3.57
CA ARG A 6 9.17 22.06 3.05
C ARG A 6 9.40 20.84 3.96
N ALA A 7 9.51 19.67 3.38
CA ALA A 7 9.87 18.48 4.15
C ALA A 7 11.21 18.80 4.84
N ASP A 8 11.19 18.77 6.17
CA ASP A 8 12.41 18.96 6.96
C ASP A 8 13.14 17.62 6.89
N GLU A 9 14.17 17.54 6.05
CA GLU A 9 14.85 16.29 5.72
C GLU A 9 15.93 15.92 6.73
N ARG A 10 16.03 16.64 7.87
CA ARG A 10 17.09 16.42 8.86
C ARG A 10 16.51 16.20 10.26
N ASP A 11 17.09 15.25 10.98
CA ASP A 11 16.82 15.07 12.41
C ASP A 11 17.54 16.13 13.26
N GLY A 12 17.33 16.10 14.58
CA GLY A 12 17.99 17.01 15.52
C GLY A 12 19.52 16.91 15.55
N SER A 13 20.12 15.87 14.95
CA SER A 13 21.58 15.69 14.77
C SER A 13 22.06 16.22 13.42
N GLY A 14 21.17 16.68 12.54
CA GLY A 14 21.48 17.10 11.18
C GLY A 14 21.53 15.96 10.15
N ALA A 15 21.25 14.71 10.56
CA ALA A 15 21.19 13.57 9.67
C ALA A 15 19.91 13.61 8.81
N LYS A 16 20.02 13.10 7.58
CA LYS A 16 18.87 13.01 6.68
C LYS A 16 17.88 11.96 7.18
N LEU A 17 16.65 12.37 7.47
CA LEU A 17 15.56 11.47 7.81
C LEU A 17 15.14 10.65 6.59
N SER A 18 15.17 9.33 6.70
CA SER A 18 14.71 8.40 5.66
C SER A 18 14.12 7.15 6.29
N ILE A 19 13.10 6.57 5.66
CA ILE A 19 12.58 5.27 6.09
C ILE A 19 13.65 4.18 5.91
N PRO A 20 13.69 3.15 6.77
CA PRO A 20 14.64 2.04 6.66
C PRO A 20 14.53 1.31 5.33
N THR A 21 15.66 0.86 4.78
CA THR A 21 15.73 -0.05 3.63
C THR A 21 16.30 -1.40 4.10
N ILE A 22 15.62 -2.49 3.75
CA ILE A 22 15.88 -3.85 4.22
C ILE A 22 16.07 -4.75 3.00
N ASP A 23 17.23 -5.38 2.92
CA ASP A 23 17.55 -6.35 1.87
C ASP A 23 17.04 -7.74 2.29
N LEU A 24 16.23 -8.37 1.41
CA LEU A 24 15.69 -9.72 1.62
C LEU A 24 16.55 -10.81 0.97
N HIS A 25 17.68 -10.46 0.34
CA HIS A 25 18.53 -11.46 -0.27
C HIS A 25 19.05 -12.49 0.76
N GLY A 26 18.91 -13.78 0.45
CA GLY A 26 19.47 -14.88 1.24
C GLY A 26 18.71 -15.27 2.52
N ILE A 27 17.58 -14.64 2.85
CA ILE A 27 16.81 -14.92 4.08
C ILE A 27 16.29 -16.37 4.18
N ASP A 28 16.13 -17.06 3.04
CA ASP A 28 15.62 -18.43 2.99
C ASP A 28 16.70 -19.48 3.23
N THR A 29 17.98 -19.10 3.07
CA THR A 29 19.13 -20.00 3.14
C THR A 29 20.03 -19.73 4.33
N ASP A 30 19.95 -18.54 4.94
CA ASP A 30 20.77 -18.12 6.08
C ASP A 30 19.89 -17.68 7.25
N SER A 31 19.84 -18.50 8.30
CA SER A 31 19.02 -18.24 9.49
C SER A 31 19.53 -17.05 10.32
N VAL A 32 20.85 -16.77 10.31
CA VAL A 32 21.42 -15.62 11.01
C VAL A 32 21.02 -14.33 10.31
N LEU A 33 21.13 -14.31 8.97
CA LEU A 33 20.68 -13.18 8.16
C LEU A 33 19.17 -12.96 8.32
N ARG A 34 18.36 -14.03 8.28
CA ARG A 34 16.92 -13.94 8.53
C ARG A 34 16.61 -13.28 9.87
N ALA A 35 17.26 -13.71 10.94
CA ALA A 35 17.08 -13.11 12.27
C ALA A 35 17.43 -11.61 12.29
N GLN A 36 18.50 -11.19 11.60
CA GLN A 36 18.89 -9.78 11.48
C GLN A 36 17.81 -8.98 10.68
N VAL A 37 17.29 -9.55 9.62
CA VAL A 37 16.21 -8.94 8.84
C VAL A 37 14.94 -8.78 9.68
N VAL A 38 14.56 -9.79 10.44
CA VAL A 38 13.40 -9.74 11.37
C VAL A 38 13.55 -8.59 12.38
N GLU A 39 14.74 -8.41 12.98
CA GLU A 39 14.97 -7.29 13.92
C GLU A 39 14.90 -5.92 13.23
N LYS A 40 15.42 -5.79 12.00
CA LYS A 40 15.29 -4.55 11.22
C LYS A 40 13.81 -4.25 10.89
N ILE A 41 13.03 -5.26 10.51
CA ILE A 41 11.59 -5.12 10.25
C ILE A 41 10.88 -4.69 11.54
N ARG A 42 11.17 -5.31 12.68
CA ARG A 42 10.58 -4.91 13.96
C ARG A 42 10.84 -3.44 14.26
N TYR A 43 12.10 -3.03 14.22
CA TYR A 43 12.48 -1.63 14.43
C TYR A 43 11.74 -0.67 13.47
N ALA A 44 11.70 -1.02 12.18
CA ALA A 44 11.03 -0.21 11.17
C ALA A 44 9.52 -0.07 11.45
N CYS A 45 8.85 -1.17 11.83
CA CYS A 45 7.43 -1.18 12.15
C CYS A 45 7.09 -0.41 13.43
N GLU A 46 7.93 -0.52 14.47
CA GLU A 46 7.73 0.15 15.76
C GLU A 46 8.02 1.66 15.70
N LYS A 47 8.95 2.10 14.84
CA LYS A 47 9.41 3.49 14.79
C LYS A 47 8.84 4.27 13.64
N TRP A 48 8.73 3.66 12.46
CA TRP A 48 8.38 4.33 11.22
C TRP A 48 7.00 3.93 10.69
N GLY A 49 6.55 2.70 10.94
CA GLY A 49 5.37 2.11 10.27
C GLY A 49 5.51 1.95 8.76
N PHE A 50 6.67 2.33 8.22
CA PHE A 50 7.05 2.26 6.81
C PHE A 50 8.50 1.81 6.67
N PHE A 51 8.77 1.00 5.65
CA PHE A 51 10.13 0.62 5.25
C PHE A 51 10.17 0.27 3.77
N GLN A 52 11.36 0.21 3.20
CA GLN A 52 11.58 -0.32 1.85
C GLN A 52 12.18 -1.72 1.95
N VAL A 53 11.83 -2.60 1.00
CA VAL A 53 12.50 -3.89 0.81
C VAL A 53 13.11 -3.96 -0.57
N THR A 54 14.29 -4.55 -0.67
CA THR A 54 14.97 -4.89 -1.92
C THR A 54 15.08 -6.40 -2.07
N ASN A 55 15.30 -6.88 -3.29
CA ASN A 55 15.41 -8.31 -3.62
C ASN A 55 14.18 -9.15 -3.24
N GLY A 56 13.00 -8.51 -3.11
CA GLY A 56 11.73 -9.22 -2.89
C GLY A 56 11.07 -9.69 -4.19
N ILE A 57 11.24 -8.92 -5.28
CA ILE A 57 10.77 -9.26 -6.64
C ILE A 57 11.88 -8.88 -7.63
N PRO A 58 12.11 -9.65 -8.70
CA PRO A 58 13.10 -9.31 -9.74
C PRO A 58 12.87 -7.93 -10.33
N VAL A 59 13.94 -7.16 -10.52
CA VAL A 59 13.90 -5.76 -10.97
C VAL A 59 13.23 -5.62 -12.34
N ASP A 60 13.48 -6.55 -13.25
CA ASP A 60 12.88 -6.55 -14.59
C ASP A 60 11.35 -6.70 -14.53
N VAL A 61 10.81 -7.49 -13.60
CA VAL A 61 9.36 -7.62 -13.35
C VAL A 61 8.78 -6.31 -12.84
N LEU A 62 9.48 -5.64 -11.92
CA LEU A 62 9.08 -4.34 -11.37
C LEU A 62 9.06 -3.27 -12.48
N ASP A 63 10.12 -3.19 -13.28
CA ASP A 63 10.25 -2.21 -14.36
C ASP A 63 9.17 -2.44 -15.44
N ARG A 64 8.94 -3.70 -15.87
CA ARG A 64 7.86 -4.06 -16.81
C ARG A 64 6.47 -3.74 -16.24
N MET A 65 6.24 -3.93 -14.94
CA MET A 65 4.95 -3.61 -14.34
C MET A 65 4.67 -2.10 -14.36
N VAL A 66 5.65 -1.27 -13.99
CA VAL A 66 5.53 0.19 -14.09
C VAL A 66 5.27 0.62 -15.54
N HIS A 67 6.00 0.03 -16.50
CA HIS A 67 5.85 0.34 -17.91
C HIS A 67 4.46 -0.04 -18.43
N GLY A 68 3.97 -1.25 -18.15
CA GLY A 68 2.65 -1.71 -18.59
C GLY A 68 1.49 -0.86 -18.04
N ILE A 69 1.58 -0.44 -16.76
CA ILE A 69 0.59 0.48 -16.18
C ILE A 69 0.66 1.86 -16.82
N ARG A 70 1.86 2.37 -17.13
CA ARG A 70 2.04 3.63 -17.86
C ARG A 70 1.41 3.56 -19.23
N GLU A 71 1.76 2.56 -20.03
CA GLU A 71 1.22 2.38 -21.39
C GLU A 71 -0.29 2.25 -21.40
N PHE A 72 -0.89 1.56 -20.41
CA PHE A 72 -2.35 1.51 -20.28
C PHE A 72 -2.95 2.91 -20.07
N HIS A 73 -2.42 3.69 -19.14
CA HIS A 73 -2.96 5.01 -18.84
C HIS A 73 -2.75 6.04 -19.95
N GLU A 74 -1.72 5.86 -20.78
CA GLU A 74 -1.41 6.73 -21.93
C GLU A 74 -2.22 6.39 -23.19
N LYS A 75 -3.05 5.32 -23.17
CA LYS A 75 -4.04 5.06 -24.24
C LYS A 75 -5.16 6.11 -24.23
N ASP A 76 -5.82 6.26 -25.38
CA ASP A 76 -6.99 7.13 -25.52
C ASP A 76 -8.09 6.77 -24.51
N ASN A 77 -8.79 7.79 -24.03
CA ASN A 77 -9.81 7.61 -22.98
C ASN A 77 -10.94 6.69 -23.40
N ASP A 78 -11.32 6.68 -24.68
CA ASP A 78 -12.39 5.83 -25.17
C ASP A 78 -11.95 4.36 -25.21
N VAL A 79 -10.71 4.10 -25.59
CA VAL A 79 -10.09 2.77 -25.50
C VAL A 79 -10.03 2.27 -24.05
N LYS A 80 -9.64 3.14 -23.12
CA LYS A 80 -9.61 2.79 -21.68
C LYS A 80 -11.00 2.46 -21.14
N LYS A 81 -12.01 3.22 -21.51
CA LYS A 81 -13.41 2.97 -21.09
C LYS A 81 -13.95 1.66 -21.67
N GLU A 82 -13.66 1.39 -22.96
CA GLU A 82 -14.08 0.16 -23.63
C GLU A 82 -13.44 -1.07 -22.97
N LEU A 83 -12.13 -1.03 -22.71
CA LEU A 83 -11.38 -2.11 -22.05
C LEU A 83 -11.84 -2.36 -20.60
N CYS A 84 -12.37 -1.35 -19.93
CA CYS A 84 -12.82 -1.45 -18.53
C CYS A 84 -14.34 -1.59 -18.38
N SER A 85 -15.11 -1.47 -19.46
CA SER A 85 -16.57 -1.65 -19.50
C SER A 85 -17.03 -3.06 -19.85
N MET A 86 -16.10 -3.99 -20.15
CA MET A 86 -16.44 -5.39 -20.32
C MET A 86 -17.03 -5.90 -19.01
N ASP A 87 -18.30 -6.26 -19.11
CA ASP A 87 -19.24 -6.54 -18.02
C ASP A 87 -18.79 -7.72 -17.15
N THR A 88 -17.97 -7.43 -16.15
CA THR A 88 -17.52 -8.37 -15.12
C THR A 88 -18.26 -8.15 -13.80
N GLY A 89 -19.56 -7.88 -13.88
CA GLY A 89 -20.45 -7.82 -12.71
C GLY A 89 -20.07 -6.74 -11.69
N ASN A 90 -20.48 -5.50 -11.94
CA ASN A 90 -20.59 -4.41 -10.97
C ASN A 90 -19.34 -3.78 -10.34
N GLN A 91 -18.13 -3.92 -10.91
CA GLN A 91 -16.98 -3.22 -10.34
C GLN A 91 -16.25 -2.37 -11.37
N GLU A 92 -16.34 -1.05 -11.22
CA GLU A 92 -15.59 -0.09 -12.05
C GLU A 92 -14.08 -0.38 -11.92
N GLN A 93 -13.47 -0.88 -12.99
CA GLN A 93 -12.03 -1.17 -13.02
C GLN A 93 -11.19 0.08 -13.26
N TYR A 94 -11.79 1.14 -13.82
CA TYR A 94 -11.09 2.40 -14.12
C TYR A 94 -11.76 3.59 -13.44
N LEU A 95 -11.00 4.27 -12.59
CA LEU A 95 -11.41 5.46 -11.85
C LEU A 95 -10.59 6.66 -12.34
N SER A 96 -11.21 7.56 -13.12
CA SER A 96 -10.56 8.77 -13.61
C SER A 96 -10.73 9.94 -12.64
N SER A 97 -9.69 10.74 -12.49
CA SER A 97 -9.67 11.99 -11.72
C SER A 97 -10.79 12.96 -12.16
N ASN A 98 -11.20 12.94 -13.42
CA ASN A 98 -12.31 13.76 -13.94
C ASN A 98 -13.67 13.48 -13.29
N ARG A 99 -13.88 12.30 -12.69
CA ARG A 99 -15.08 12.00 -11.89
C ARG A 99 -15.04 12.61 -10.50
N PHE A 100 -13.85 12.91 -9.97
CA PHE A 100 -13.67 13.45 -8.61
C PHE A 100 -13.67 14.99 -8.54
N HIS A 101 -13.74 15.71 -9.65
CA HIS A 101 -13.89 17.18 -9.64
C HIS A 101 -15.14 17.69 -8.90
N LYS A 102 -16.07 16.80 -8.54
CA LYS A 102 -17.23 17.13 -7.70
C LYS A 102 -16.93 17.09 -6.19
N SER A 103 -15.80 16.52 -5.75
CA SER A 103 -15.37 16.60 -4.36
C SER A 103 -14.47 17.83 -4.16
N LYS A 104 -14.65 18.55 -3.06
CA LYS A 104 -13.82 19.73 -2.71
C LYS A 104 -12.32 19.46 -2.58
N ARG A 105 -11.89 18.18 -2.65
CA ARG A 105 -10.50 17.68 -2.56
C ARG A 105 -10.31 16.51 -3.53
N GLY A 106 -10.32 16.78 -4.83
CA GLY A 106 -10.04 15.75 -5.83
C GLY A 106 -8.56 15.37 -5.85
N ASN A 107 -8.25 14.08 -5.77
CA ASN A 107 -6.89 13.58 -5.99
C ASN A 107 -6.53 13.72 -7.47
N TRP A 108 -5.31 14.24 -7.74
CA TRP A 108 -4.79 14.41 -9.11
C TRP A 108 -4.18 13.11 -9.61
N ARG A 109 -5.03 12.09 -9.83
CA ARG A 109 -4.60 10.77 -10.31
C ARG A 109 -5.73 10.01 -11.00
N ASP A 110 -5.37 9.16 -11.94
CA ASP A 110 -6.21 8.10 -12.47
C ASP A 110 -5.81 6.76 -11.84
N THR A 111 -6.75 5.83 -11.76
CA THR A 111 -6.53 4.53 -11.13
C THR A 111 -7.14 3.42 -11.97
N PHE A 112 -6.38 2.38 -12.21
CA PHE A 112 -6.81 1.13 -12.82
C PHE A 112 -6.73 0.01 -11.78
N VAL A 113 -7.86 -0.65 -11.49
CA VAL A 113 -7.89 -1.83 -10.63
C VAL A 113 -7.60 -3.04 -11.51
N CYS A 114 -6.35 -3.48 -11.53
CA CYS A 114 -5.89 -4.46 -12.51
C CYS A 114 -5.95 -5.91 -12.01
N TYR A 115 -6.13 -6.14 -10.71
CA TYR A 115 -6.21 -7.50 -10.16
C TYR A 115 -6.96 -7.53 -8.83
N ARG A 116 -7.71 -8.64 -8.59
CA ARG A 116 -8.33 -9.00 -7.31
C ARG A 116 -8.23 -10.50 -7.11
N SER A 117 -7.61 -10.95 -6.03
CA SER A 117 -7.34 -12.38 -5.83
C SER A 117 -8.58 -13.24 -5.63
N LEU A 118 -9.64 -12.68 -5.01
CA LEU A 118 -10.92 -13.40 -4.82
C LEU A 118 -11.74 -13.55 -6.10
N ASN A 119 -11.53 -12.68 -7.06
CA ASN A 119 -12.11 -12.75 -8.39
C ASN A 119 -11.05 -12.35 -9.42
N PRO A 120 -10.06 -13.24 -9.68
CA PRO A 120 -8.96 -12.92 -10.58
C PRO A 120 -9.50 -12.73 -12.00
N PRO A 121 -9.05 -11.67 -12.69
CA PRO A 121 -9.47 -11.44 -14.05
C PRO A 121 -8.97 -12.56 -14.96
N LYS A 122 -9.80 -12.98 -15.91
CA LYS A 122 -9.32 -13.85 -16.98
C LYS A 122 -8.31 -13.08 -17.84
N PRO A 123 -7.35 -13.78 -18.47
CA PRO A 123 -6.34 -13.09 -19.30
C PRO A 123 -6.94 -12.15 -20.35
N GLU A 124 -8.04 -12.54 -20.99
CA GLU A 124 -8.74 -11.76 -22.01
C GLU A 124 -9.45 -10.51 -21.47
N GLU A 125 -9.74 -10.45 -20.17
CA GLU A 125 -10.35 -9.31 -19.50
C GLU A 125 -9.32 -8.22 -19.15
N LEU A 126 -8.03 -8.56 -19.19
CA LEU A 126 -6.95 -7.60 -18.99
C LEU A 126 -6.57 -6.89 -20.29
N PRO A 127 -6.28 -5.58 -20.24
CA PRO A 127 -5.80 -4.85 -21.40
C PRO A 127 -4.55 -5.50 -21.99
N PRO A 128 -4.51 -5.73 -23.33
CA PRO A 128 -3.39 -6.46 -23.97
C PRO A 128 -2.01 -5.88 -23.62
N VAL A 129 -1.91 -4.57 -23.47
CA VAL A 129 -0.68 -3.82 -23.19
C VAL A 129 -0.03 -4.16 -21.82
N CYS A 130 -0.81 -4.58 -20.84
CA CYS A 130 -0.30 -4.92 -19.49
C CYS A 130 -0.70 -6.33 -19.03
N ARG A 131 -1.40 -7.10 -19.85
CA ARG A 131 -1.95 -8.43 -19.49
C ARG A 131 -0.93 -9.37 -18.88
N GLU A 132 0.14 -9.65 -19.61
CA GLU A 132 1.14 -10.65 -19.21
C GLU A 132 1.85 -10.24 -17.94
N ILE A 133 2.24 -8.96 -17.84
CA ILE A 133 2.96 -8.48 -16.70
C ILE A 133 2.07 -8.38 -15.43
N VAL A 134 0.78 -8.04 -15.56
CA VAL A 134 -0.15 -8.04 -14.42
C VAL A 134 -0.28 -9.46 -13.85
N ILE A 135 -0.40 -10.49 -14.71
CA ILE A 135 -0.50 -11.89 -14.28
C ILE A 135 0.81 -12.35 -13.63
N GLU A 136 1.96 -12.00 -14.20
CA GLU A 136 3.26 -12.36 -13.63
C GLU A 136 3.51 -11.65 -12.29
N TYR A 137 3.30 -10.34 -12.24
CA TYR A 137 3.48 -9.53 -11.05
C TYR A 137 2.53 -9.97 -9.91
N SER A 138 1.27 -10.35 -10.23
CA SER A 138 0.32 -10.81 -9.22
C SER A 138 0.81 -12.07 -8.46
N LYS A 139 1.52 -12.98 -9.13
CA LYS A 139 2.13 -14.15 -8.49
C LYS A 139 3.30 -13.73 -7.59
N GLN A 140 4.21 -12.93 -8.13
CA GLN A 140 5.40 -12.47 -7.40
C GLN A 140 5.04 -11.65 -6.15
N VAL A 141 4.07 -10.74 -6.26
CA VAL A 141 3.65 -9.92 -5.12
C VAL A 141 2.91 -10.73 -4.06
N LYS A 142 2.16 -11.79 -4.47
CA LYS A 142 1.55 -12.72 -3.53
C LYS A 142 2.60 -13.46 -2.71
N ASP A 143 3.61 -14.02 -3.37
CA ASP A 143 4.70 -14.75 -2.70
C ASP A 143 5.47 -13.83 -1.75
N LEU A 144 5.78 -12.61 -2.18
CA LEU A 144 6.39 -11.61 -1.29
C LEU A 144 5.48 -11.26 -0.11
N GLY A 145 4.17 -11.10 -0.33
CA GLY A 145 3.21 -10.83 0.74
C GLY A 145 3.21 -11.93 1.81
N ILE A 146 3.24 -13.20 1.39
CA ILE A 146 3.33 -14.36 2.30
C ILE A 146 4.63 -14.30 3.10
N THR A 147 5.78 -14.07 2.44
CA THR A 147 7.08 -13.93 3.09
C THR A 147 7.07 -12.78 4.11
N LEU A 148 6.49 -11.63 3.78
CA LEU A 148 6.37 -10.50 4.70
C LEU A 148 5.50 -10.83 5.91
N PHE A 149 4.39 -11.57 5.75
CA PHE A 149 3.57 -12.01 6.89
C PHE A 149 4.32 -12.97 7.81
N GLU A 150 5.18 -13.84 7.27
CA GLU A 150 6.06 -14.70 8.07
C GLU A 150 7.06 -13.86 8.87
N LEU A 151 7.79 -12.96 8.21
CA LEU A 151 8.77 -12.09 8.86
C LEU A 151 8.14 -11.16 9.90
N LEU A 152 6.92 -10.66 9.66
CA LEU A 152 6.16 -9.87 10.63
C LEU A 152 5.69 -10.71 11.83
N SER A 153 5.29 -11.97 11.61
CA SER A 153 4.97 -12.89 12.72
C SER A 153 6.19 -13.12 13.61
N GLU A 154 7.36 -13.35 13.01
CA GLU A 154 8.63 -13.48 13.73
C GLU A 154 9.02 -12.18 14.45
N ALA A 155 8.85 -11.02 13.80
CA ALA A 155 9.08 -9.70 14.40
C ALA A 155 8.19 -9.44 15.62
N LEU A 156 6.99 -10.00 15.64
CA LEU A 156 6.06 -10.00 16.77
C LEU A 156 6.37 -11.12 17.80
N ARG A 157 7.43 -11.90 17.59
CA ARG A 157 7.82 -13.06 18.43
C ARG A 157 6.78 -14.17 18.49
N MET A 158 6.05 -14.36 17.39
CA MET A 158 5.06 -15.41 17.23
C MET A 158 5.57 -16.50 16.29
N ASN A 159 4.80 -17.59 16.19
CA ASN A 159 5.05 -18.60 15.14
C ASN A 159 5.07 -17.93 13.76
N PRO A 160 6.03 -18.23 12.86
CA PRO A 160 6.11 -17.61 11.53
C PRO A 160 4.81 -17.70 10.73
N ASN A 161 4.05 -18.77 10.88
CA ASN A 161 2.78 -18.97 10.18
C ASN A 161 1.57 -18.30 10.86
N LYS A 162 1.75 -17.56 11.97
CA LYS A 162 0.61 -17.05 12.75
C LYS A 162 -0.31 -16.14 11.92
N LEU A 163 0.23 -15.09 11.31
CA LEU A 163 -0.57 -14.16 10.50
C LEU A 163 -1.15 -14.83 9.25
N LYS A 164 -0.43 -15.77 8.66
CA LYS A 164 -0.93 -16.58 7.53
C LYS A 164 -2.14 -17.43 7.95
N HIS A 165 -2.10 -18.07 9.11
CA HIS A 165 -3.23 -18.85 9.64
C HIS A 165 -4.40 -18.00 10.14
N MET A 166 -4.25 -16.70 10.20
CA MET A 166 -5.33 -15.73 10.46
C MET A 166 -5.94 -15.17 9.17
N ASP A 167 -5.72 -15.83 8.04
CA ASP A 167 -6.23 -15.48 6.71
C ASP A 167 -5.81 -14.05 6.25
N CYS A 168 -4.70 -13.53 6.78
CA CYS A 168 -4.25 -12.17 6.48
C CYS A 168 -3.78 -11.98 5.03
N ALA A 169 -3.47 -13.06 4.32
CA ALA A 169 -3.01 -13.07 2.93
C ALA A 169 -4.05 -13.60 1.93
N GLU A 170 -5.29 -13.85 2.37
CA GLU A 170 -6.32 -14.50 1.54
C GLU A 170 -6.80 -13.59 0.41
N GLU A 171 -6.96 -12.32 0.70
CA GLU A 171 -7.34 -11.34 -0.30
C GLU A 171 -6.23 -10.34 -0.55
N PHE A 172 -5.95 -10.08 -1.83
CA PHE A 172 -5.18 -8.92 -2.23
C PHE A 172 -5.71 -8.35 -3.55
N SER A 173 -5.53 -7.03 -3.68
CA SER A 173 -5.94 -6.29 -4.87
C SER A 173 -4.82 -5.40 -5.35
N ILE A 174 -4.62 -5.31 -6.68
CA ILE A 174 -3.56 -4.50 -7.30
C ILE A 174 -4.18 -3.31 -8.00
N TYR A 175 -3.69 -2.12 -7.68
CA TYR A 175 -4.13 -0.83 -8.21
C TYR A 175 -2.97 -0.13 -8.91
N GLY A 176 -3.08 0.09 -10.21
CA GLY A 176 -2.16 0.91 -10.99
C GLY A 176 -2.59 2.38 -10.95
N HIS A 177 -1.76 3.24 -10.39
CA HIS A 177 -2.03 4.67 -10.28
C HIS A 177 -1.16 5.46 -11.27
N TYR A 178 -1.78 6.44 -11.93
CA TYR A 178 -1.14 7.34 -12.85
C TYR A 178 -1.42 8.78 -12.42
N TYR A 179 -0.37 9.55 -12.19
CA TYR A 179 -0.43 10.94 -11.77
C TYR A 179 0.10 11.81 -12.91
N PRO A 180 -0.79 12.45 -13.70
CA PRO A 180 -0.35 13.33 -14.78
C PRO A 180 0.51 14.47 -14.27
N PRO A 181 1.40 15.05 -15.11
CA PRO A 181 2.10 16.28 -14.78
C PRO A 181 1.10 17.36 -14.35
N CYS A 182 1.31 17.99 -13.20
CA CYS A 182 0.42 18.99 -12.65
C CYS A 182 0.98 20.41 -12.84
N PRO A 183 0.32 21.26 -13.64
CA PRO A 183 0.83 22.60 -13.88
C PRO A 183 0.74 23.53 -12.66
N LYS A 184 -0.09 23.17 -11.67
CA LYS A 184 -0.30 23.93 -10.42
C LYS A 184 -0.05 23.06 -9.19
N GLN A 185 1.12 22.46 -9.13
CA GLN A 185 1.50 21.52 -8.05
C GLN A 185 1.41 22.15 -6.63
N GLU A 186 1.54 23.47 -6.51
CA GLU A 186 1.42 24.18 -5.23
C GLU A 186 -0.01 24.25 -4.70
N LEU A 187 -1.01 24.04 -5.56
CA LEU A 187 -2.44 24.06 -5.23
C LEU A 187 -3.08 22.67 -5.25
N THR A 188 -2.32 21.64 -5.66
CA THR A 188 -2.85 20.34 -5.99
C THR A 188 -2.10 19.24 -5.24
N ILE A 189 -2.82 18.21 -4.81
CA ILE A 189 -2.27 16.99 -4.18
C ILE A 189 -2.51 15.80 -5.12
N GLY A 190 -1.53 14.90 -5.23
CA GLY A 190 -1.69 13.66 -6.01
C GLY A 190 -2.59 12.67 -5.31
N THR A 191 -2.32 12.40 -4.04
CA THR A 191 -3.21 11.65 -3.13
C THR A 191 -3.21 12.35 -1.78
N ASP A 192 -4.41 12.65 -1.28
CA ASP A 192 -4.59 13.32 0.01
C ASP A 192 -4.05 12.46 1.17
N GLN A 193 -3.78 13.10 2.29
CA GLN A 193 -3.34 12.44 3.51
C GLN A 193 -4.33 11.35 3.94
N HIS A 194 -3.82 10.14 4.19
CA HIS A 194 -4.61 9.01 4.66
C HIS A 194 -3.72 7.93 5.30
N THR A 195 -4.35 6.98 5.94
CA THR A 195 -3.79 5.67 6.26
C THR A 195 -4.45 4.64 5.36
N ASP A 196 -3.78 3.52 5.07
CA ASP A 196 -4.40 2.43 4.30
C ASP A 196 -5.37 1.63 5.16
N GLY A 197 -6.33 0.98 4.50
CA GLY A 197 -7.29 0.08 5.15
C GLY A 197 -6.86 -1.39 5.11
N SER A 198 -5.74 -1.70 4.47
CA SER A 198 -5.18 -3.04 4.35
C SER A 198 -4.30 -3.40 5.55
N LEU A 199 -4.10 -4.69 5.80
CA LEU A 199 -3.15 -5.16 6.81
C LEU A 199 -1.71 -4.86 6.41
N ILE A 200 -1.37 -5.11 5.14
CA ILE A 200 -0.10 -4.73 4.52
C ILE A 200 -0.41 -4.11 3.16
N THR A 201 0.30 -3.04 2.84
CA THR A 201 0.40 -2.51 1.48
C THR A 201 1.82 -2.70 0.96
N ILE A 202 1.95 -3.26 -0.23
CA ILE A 202 3.20 -3.35 -0.99
C ILE A 202 3.09 -2.37 -2.14
N LEU A 203 3.90 -1.31 -2.11
CA LEU A 203 3.87 -0.24 -3.11
C LEU A 203 5.14 -0.25 -3.96
N LEU A 204 4.97 -0.45 -5.26
CA LEU A 204 5.97 -0.17 -6.28
C LEU A 204 5.79 1.27 -6.78
N GLN A 205 6.86 2.03 -6.89
CA GLN A 205 6.83 3.37 -7.48
C GLN A 205 7.92 3.53 -8.56
N ASP A 206 7.65 4.39 -9.53
CA ASP A 206 8.64 4.82 -10.52
C ASP A 206 9.67 5.79 -9.91
N GLN A 207 10.58 6.33 -10.73
CA GLN A 207 11.68 7.20 -10.29
C GLN A 207 11.29 8.68 -10.13
N VAL A 208 10.00 9.05 -10.28
CA VAL A 208 9.55 10.45 -10.18
C VAL A 208 9.45 10.90 -8.71
N GLY A 209 9.07 10.02 -7.80
CA GLY A 209 8.95 10.33 -6.37
C GLY A 209 7.62 11.02 -6.01
N GLY A 210 7.61 11.75 -4.90
CA GLY A 210 6.44 12.48 -4.40
C GLY A 210 5.69 11.81 -3.26
N LEU A 211 6.00 10.56 -2.90
CA LEU A 211 5.48 9.93 -1.70
C LEU A 211 6.10 10.56 -0.46
N GLN A 212 5.26 10.90 0.52
CA GLN A 212 5.65 11.41 1.83
C GLN A 212 4.95 10.63 2.94
N VAL A 213 5.67 10.37 4.01
CA VAL A 213 5.15 9.78 5.27
C VAL A 213 5.21 10.79 6.40
N LEU A 214 4.26 10.75 7.32
CA LEU A 214 4.22 11.64 8.47
C LEU A 214 4.96 10.98 9.64
N TYR A 215 6.15 11.46 9.96
CA TYR A 215 6.98 10.98 11.06
C TYR A 215 7.22 12.11 12.06
N GLU A 216 6.90 11.90 13.33
CA GLU A 216 7.04 12.93 14.40
C GLU A 216 6.49 14.30 14.01
N ASN A 217 5.28 14.34 13.45
CA ASN A 217 4.61 15.55 12.93
C ASN A 217 5.34 16.25 11.78
N ARG A 218 6.26 15.60 11.08
CA ARG A 218 6.98 16.11 9.91
C ARG A 218 6.73 15.23 8.69
N TRP A 219 6.57 15.86 7.54
CA TRP A 219 6.48 15.12 6.27
C TRP A 219 7.89 14.76 5.78
N VAL A 220 8.16 13.46 5.74
CA VAL A 220 9.44 12.91 5.27
C VAL A 220 9.25 12.34 3.87
N ASN A 221 10.11 12.71 2.94
CA ASN A 221 10.09 12.16 1.59
C ASN A 221 10.53 10.69 1.60
N VAL A 222 9.85 9.86 0.81
CA VAL A 222 10.26 8.49 0.50
C VAL A 222 10.89 8.51 -0.90
N PRO A 223 12.21 8.63 -1.00
CA PRO A 223 12.87 8.69 -2.30
C PRO A 223 12.67 7.36 -3.03
N PRO A 224 12.36 7.40 -4.35
CA PRO A 224 12.31 6.17 -5.13
C PRO A 224 13.69 5.54 -5.20
N MET A 225 13.71 4.22 -5.17
CA MET A 225 14.90 3.39 -5.30
C MET A 225 14.59 2.27 -6.28
N GLN A 226 15.41 2.11 -7.32
CA GLN A 226 15.22 1.03 -8.28
C GLN A 226 15.29 -0.34 -7.59
N GLY A 227 14.37 -1.22 -7.91
CA GLY A 227 14.29 -2.56 -7.30
C GLY A 227 13.72 -2.59 -5.90
N ALA A 228 13.32 -1.45 -5.33
CA ALA A 228 12.72 -1.39 -4.00
C ALA A 228 11.19 -1.30 -4.05
N LEU A 229 10.56 -1.91 -3.05
CA LEU A 229 9.14 -1.84 -2.75
C LEU A 229 8.95 -1.18 -1.38
N VAL A 230 7.98 -0.28 -1.27
CA VAL A 230 7.62 0.37 0.01
C VAL A 230 6.56 -0.46 0.70
N ILE A 231 6.78 -0.76 1.98
CA ILE A 231 5.87 -1.56 2.82
C ILE A 231 5.29 -0.67 3.91
N ASN A 232 3.98 -0.72 4.10
CA ASN A 232 3.30 -0.17 5.25
C ASN A 232 2.25 -1.16 5.80
N LEU A 233 1.83 -0.97 7.04
CA LEU A 233 0.97 -1.93 7.73
C LEU A 233 0.06 -1.26 8.76
N VAL A 234 -0.98 -2.02 9.14
CA VAL A 234 -1.95 -1.63 10.19
C VAL A 234 -1.97 -2.70 11.26
N THR A 235 -1.84 -2.30 12.55
CA THR A 235 -1.91 -3.21 13.70
C THR A 235 -2.60 -2.55 14.90
N ASN A 236 -2.59 -3.21 16.08
CA ASN A 236 -3.09 -2.68 17.37
C ASN A 236 -2.07 -1.68 18.01
N ASP A 237 -1.61 -0.68 17.26
CA ASP A 237 -0.65 0.36 17.67
C ASP A 237 0.75 -0.16 18.11
N LYS A 238 0.98 -1.48 18.16
CA LYS A 238 2.32 -2.03 18.41
C LYS A 238 3.26 -1.78 17.23
N PHE A 239 2.75 -1.91 16.03
CA PHE A 239 3.35 -1.41 14.81
C PHE A 239 2.54 -0.21 14.33
N ILE A 240 3.20 0.87 14.00
CA ILE A 240 2.54 2.16 13.79
C ILE A 240 1.87 2.20 12.41
N SER A 241 0.60 2.58 12.36
CA SER A 241 -0.08 2.95 11.11
C SER A 241 0.07 4.44 10.86
N VAL A 242 0.83 4.82 9.84
CA VAL A 242 1.28 6.20 9.64
C VAL A 242 0.54 6.85 8.49
N ASN A 243 0.15 8.11 8.69
CA ASN A 243 -0.39 8.94 7.63
C ASN A 243 0.65 9.15 6.53
N HIS A 244 0.21 9.03 5.28
CA HIS A 244 1.03 9.29 4.11
C HIS A 244 0.23 10.02 3.03
N ARG A 245 0.95 10.62 2.07
CA ARG A 245 0.37 11.37 0.96
C ARG A 245 1.26 11.33 -0.27
N VAL A 246 0.72 11.68 -1.42
CA VAL A 246 1.50 11.88 -2.65
C VAL A 246 1.36 13.32 -3.11
N ILE A 247 2.50 14.00 -3.25
CA ILE A 247 2.55 15.36 -3.77
C ILE A 247 2.47 15.32 -5.30
N ALA A 248 1.59 16.14 -5.86
CA ALA A 248 1.54 16.33 -7.30
C ALA A 248 2.86 16.91 -7.82
N GLN A 249 3.36 16.39 -8.94
CA GLN A 249 4.62 16.78 -9.54
C GLN A 249 4.35 17.54 -10.85
N SER A 250 5.18 18.54 -11.15
CA SER A 250 5.14 19.24 -12.45
C SER A 250 5.87 18.48 -13.56
N VAL A 251 6.75 17.56 -13.16
CA VAL A 251 7.49 16.65 -14.05
C VAL A 251 6.90 15.24 -13.88
N GLY A 252 6.77 14.52 -14.95
CA GLY A 252 6.24 13.19 -14.93
C GLY A 252 5.63 12.80 -16.26
N PRO A 253 4.72 11.86 -16.32
CA PRO A 253 3.85 11.36 -15.24
C PRO A 253 4.58 10.51 -14.18
N ARG A 254 4.02 10.48 -12.97
CA ARG A 254 4.38 9.50 -11.94
C ARG A 254 3.49 8.28 -12.06
N VAL A 255 4.08 7.09 -11.96
CA VAL A 255 3.35 5.82 -11.90
C VAL A 255 3.67 5.09 -10.61
N SER A 256 2.66 4.50 -9.99
CA SER A 256 2.86 3.58 -8.87
C SER A 256 1.83 2.45 -8.88
N VAL A 257 2.23 1.31 -8.31
CA VAL A 257 1.37 0.12 -8.23
C VAL A 257 1.26 -0.27 -6.75
N ALA A 258 0.04 -0.20 -6.22
CA ALA A 258 -0.24 -0.54 -4.84
C ALA A 258 -0.93 -1.92 -4.77
N SER A 259 -0.38 -2.83 -3.98
CA SER A 259 -0.96 -4.14 -3.70
C SER A 259 -1.41 -4.16 -2.24
N PHE A 260 -2.72 -4.24 -2.03
CA PHE A 260 -3.37 -4.19 -0.72
C PHE A 260 -3.75 -5.60 -0.28
N PHE A 261 -3.18 -6.07 0.82
CA PHE A 261 -3.49 -7.36 1.44
C PHE A 261 -4.45 -7.18 2.61
N MET A 262 -5.50 -7.98 2.64
CA MET A 262 -6.51 -7.93 3.69
C MET A 262 -7.10 -9.34 3.92
N PRO A 263 -7.80 -9.56 5.04
CA PRO A 263 -8.59 -10.76 5.22
C PRO A 263 -9.70 -10.85 4.19
N ASP A 264 -10.25 -12.06 4.02
CA ASP A 264 -11.39 -12.30 3.14
C ASP A 264 -12.59 -11.40 3.49
N ALA A 265 -12.90 -10.47 2.60
CA ALA A 265 -13.99 -9.51 2.74
C ALA A 265 -15.26 -9.91 1.99
N ARG A 266 -15.40 -11.17 1.56
CA ARG A 266 -16.62 -11.62 0.87
C ARG A 266 -17.84 -11.50 1.75
N PRO A 267 -19.01 -11.13 1.18
CA PRO A 267 -20.28 -11.09 1.90
C PRO A 267 -20.57 -12.42 2.58
N GLY A 268 -20.92 -12.38 3.86
CA GLY A 268 -21.21 -13.57 4.67
C GLY A 268 -20.01 -14.17 5.39
N ASN A 269 -18.80 -13.63 5.21
CA ASN A 269 -17.69 -13.99 6.08
C ASN A 269 -17.94 -13.44 7.49
N SER A 270 -18.12 -14.34 8.45
CA SER A 270 -18.39 -14.02 9.86
C SER A 270 -17.13 -13.92 10.72
N ASN A 271 -15.94 -14.06 10.12
CA ASN A 271 -14.69 -13.96 10.86
C ASN A 271 -14.55 -12.58 11.50
N VAL A 272 -14.13 -12.58 12.76
CA VAL A 272 -13.91 -11.37 13.55
C VAL A 272 -12.41 -11.20 13.74
N TYR A 273 -11.94 -10.00 13.49
CA TYR A 273 -10.54 -9.63 13.62
C TYR A 273 -10.36 -8.61 14.74
N GLY A 274 -9.30 -8.76 15.50
CA GLY A 274 -8.98 -7.88 16.62
C GLY A 274 -7.55 -8.05 17.08
N PRO A 275 -7.18 -7.44 18.20
CA PRO A 275 -5.87 -7.60 18.77
C PRO A 275 -5.52 -9.05 19.03
N ILE A 276 -4.32 -9.46 18.66
CA ILE A 276 -3.82 -10.83 18.83
C ILE A 276 -3.65 -11.08 20.33
N LYS A 277 -4.44 -12.01 20.89
CA LYS A 277 -4.53 -12.25 22.34
C LYS A 277 -3.18 -12.59 22.97
N GLU A 278 -2.34 -13.34 22.26
CA GLU A 278 -1.00 -13.72 22.69
C GLU A 278 -0.03 -12.55 22.86
N LEU A 279 -0.35 -11.39 22.27
CA LEU A 279 0.46 -10.16 22.38
C LEU A 279 -0.07 -9.20 23.44
N LEU A 280 -1.22 -9.48 24.06
CA LEU A 280 -1.80 -8.62 25.09
C LEU A 280 -1.12 -8.89 26.44
N SER A 281 -0.88 -7.81 27.20
CA SER A 281 -0.34 -7.82 28.55
C SER A 281 -0.78 -6.55 29.29
N GLU A 282 -0.43 -6.40 30.56
CA GLU A 282 -0.63 -5.16 31.31
C GLU A 282 0.11 -3.98 30.65
N GLU A 283 1.28 -4.22 30.09
CA GLU A 283 2.08 -3.20 29.38
C GLU A 283 1.61 -2.96 27.93
N ASN A 284 0.84 -3.89 27.37
CA ASN A 284 0.27 -3.80 26.03
C ASN A 284 -1.21 -4.21 26.05
N PRO A 285 -2.09 -3.39 26.64
CA PRO A 285 -3.50 -3.72 26.76
C PRO A 285 -4.20 -3.67 25.40
N GLN A 286 -5.39 -4.27 25.35
CA GLN A 286 -6.26 -4.15 24.19
C GLN A 286 -6.68 -2.69 24.00
N ILE A 287 -6.39 -2.12 22.83
CA ILE A 287 -6.72 -0.73 22.47
C ILE A 287 -7.97 -0.69 21.61
N TYR A 288 -8.16 -1.70 20.77
CA TYR A 288 -9.27 -1.77 19.82
C TYR A 288 -10.15 -2.98 20.11
N ARG A 289 -11.47 -2.80 19.93
CA ARG A 289 -12.42 -3.92 19.97
C ARG A 289 -12.31 -4.79 18.71
N GLU A 290 -12.79 -6.02 18.82
CA GLU A 290 -12.94 -6.90 17.67
C GLU A 290 -14.00 -6.36 16.71
N ALA A 291 -13.80 -6.59 15.39
CA ALA A 291 -14.72 -6.22 14.34
C ALA A 291 -14.67 -7.21 13.19
N ASN A 292 -15.78 -7.37 12.48
CA ASN A 292 -15.74 -8.07 11.19
C ASN A 292 -15.18 -7.14 10.10
N ILE A 293 -14.64 -7.74 9.05
CA ILE A 293 -13.98 -6.99 7.97
C ILE A 293 -14.95 -6.11 7.18
N GLU A 294 -16.21 -6.53 7.04
CA GLU A 294 -17.23 -5.76 6.32
C GLU A 294 -17.57 -4.44 7.02
N ASP A 295 -17.77 -4.48 8.35
CA ASP A 295 -18.02 -3.28 9.15
C ASP A 295 -16.81 -2.36 9.16
N TYR A 296 -15.60 -2.94 9.25
CA TYR A 296 -14.36 -2.17 9.17
C TYR A 296 -14.24 -1.43 7.82
N LEU A 297 -14.46 -2.11 6.69
CA LEU A 297 -14.37 -1.51 5.37
C LEU A 297 -15.45 -0.46 5.12
N LYS A 298 -16.70 -0.68 5.55
CA LYS A 298 -17.76 0.32 5.49
C LYS A 298 -17.37 1.60 6.21
N HIS A 299 -16.82 1.44 7.42
CA HIS A 299 -16.38 2.57 8.20
C HIS A 299 -15.16 3.24 7.56
N TYR A 300 -14.14 2.48 7.14
CA TYR A 300 -12.96 3.00 6.44
C TYR A 300 -13.34 3.88 5.25
N LEU A 301 -14.26 3.43 4.39
CA LEU A 301 -14.70 4.19 3.23
C LEU A 301 -15.42 5.48 3.62
N SER A 302 -16.20 5.48 4.71
CA SER A 302 -16.90 6.66 5.22
C SER A 302 -15.95 7.70 5.82
N GLU A 303 -14.96 7.27 6.60
CA GLU A 303 -14.00 8.15 7.27
C GLU A 303 -12.89 8.65 6.35
N LYS A 304 -12.50 7.87 5.33
CA LYS A 304 -11.55 8.31 4.30
C LYS A 304 -11.99 9.62 3.64
N VAL A 305 -13.30 9.78 3.42
CA VAL A 305 -13.88 11.03 2.89
C VAL A 305 -13.70 12.20 3.87
N LYS A 306 -13.64 11.94 5.18
CA LYS A 306 -13.49 12.95 6.23
C LYS A 306 -12.02 13.19 6.61
N GLY A 307 -11.09 12.34 6.17
CA GLY A 307 -9.66 12.42 6.51
C GLY A 307 -9.31 11.89 7.91
N ASN A 308 -10.17 11.05 8.48
CA ASN A 308 -9.96 10.42 9.80
C ASN A 308 -9.40 9.01 9.68
N SER A 309 -8.80 8.50 10.77
CA SER A 309 -8.37 7.10 10.85
C SER A 309 -9.58 6.17 10.97
N ALA A 310 -9.63 5.12 10.14
CA ALA A 310 -10.66 4.10 10.19
C ALA A 310 -10.72 3.35 11.53
N LEU A 311 -9.59 3.18 12.19
CA LEU A 311 -9.50 2.47 13.48
C LEU A 311 -10.09 3.27 14.63
N SER A 312 -10.26 4.59 14.53
CA SER A 312 -10.72 5.45 15.62
C SER A 312 -12.09 5.01 16.20
N GLN A 313 -13.00 4.50 15.38
CA GLN A 313 -14.31 4.01 15.82
C GLN A 313 -14.25 2.67 16.59
N PHE A 314 -13.19 1.91 16.40
CA PHE A 314 -13.01 0.62 17.05
C PHE A 314 -12.17 0.72 18.32
N LYS A 315 -11.73 1.94 18.68
CA LYS A 315 -10.97 2.19 19.90
C LYS A 315 -11.86 2.02 21.13
N LEU A 316 -11.33 1.36 22.17
CA LEU A 316 -12.01 1.13 23.45
C LEU A 316 -12.02 2.39 24.35
#